data_685158b867a1224ea8682384241530f7
#
_entry.id   685158b867a1224ea8682384241530f7
#
_cell.length_a   1.000
_cell.length_b   1.000
_cell.length_c   1.000
_cell.angle_alpha   90.00
_cell.angle_beta   90.00
_cell.angle_gamma   90.00
#
_symmetry.space_group_name_H-M   'P 1'
#
loop_
_entity.id
_entity.type
_entity.pdbx_description
1 polymer ?
#
loop_
_entity_poly.entity_id
_entity_poly.type
_entity_poly.pdbx_seq_one_letter_code
_entity_poly.pdbx_strand_id
1 'polypeptide(L)'
;KKNSEKFTCLTAYESTLASVISENGVDVILVGDSLGMVVQGHDSTLPVTMDQLIYHLECVVNGNSGSHIMADMPFMSYSTDDLGLENAKRLMQAGANSVKIEGGEWISNMAQALSDRGIPVCAHMGLTPQTINRIGGHHVQGRDPSQKEKIINEAIALEKAGAAMLLLECVPGDLAKEITSTLKIPVIGIGAGIHTDGQIMVVHDLLGISCLDTPCLLYTSDAADE
;
A
#
# COMPACT_ATOMS: atom_id res chain seq x y z
N LYS A 1 16.65 0.82 3.56
CA LYS A 1 17.59 -0.31 3.54
C LYS A 1 16.93 -1.48 4.25
N LYS A 2 16.89 -2.65 3.61
CA LYS A 2 16.31 -3.85 4.20
C LYS A 2 17.09 -4.27 5.45
N ASN A 3 16.44 -4.24 6.61
CA ASN A 3 17.01 -4.65 7.89
C ASN A 3 16.41 -6.01 8.30
N SER A 4 17.03 -6.68 9.26
CA SER A 4 16.50 -7.93 9.83
C SER A 4 15.27 -7.72 10.74
N GLU A 5 14.97 -6.50 11.13
CA GLU A 5 13.83 -6.15 11.98
C GLU A 5 12.56 -5.97 11.14
N LYS A 6 11.45 -6.51 11.64
CA LYS A 6 10.13 -6.29 11.06
C LYS A 6 9.62 -4.90 11.41
N PHE A 7 8.85 -4.30 10.50
CA PHE A 7 8.22 -3.01 10.74
C PHE A 7 6.71 -3.07 10.55
N THR A 8 6.03 -2.14 11.18
CA THR A 8 4.56 -2.07 11.23
C THR A 8 4.04 -0.96 10.36
N CYS A 9 2.92 -1.23 9.68
CA CYS A 9 2.22 -0.24 8.88
C CYS A 9 0.74 -0.26 9.26
N LEU A 10 0.13 0.92 9.39
CA LEU A 10 -1.32 1.08 9.52
C LEU A 10 -1.83 2.18 8.61
N THR A 11 -3.08 2.08 8.18
CA THR A 11 -3.73 3.23 7.54
C THR A 11 -4.17 4.24 8.58
N ALA A 12 -4.20 5.52 8.21
CA ALA A 12 -4.91 6.57 8.94
C ALA A 12 -5.46 7.61 7.96
N TYR A 13 -6.52 8.31 8.37
CA TYR A 13 -7.22 9.23 7.49
C TYR A 13 -7.55 10.58 8.18
N GLU A 14 -7.12 10.75 9.44
CA GLU A 14 -7.32 11.98 10.19
C GLU A 14 -6.27 12.13 11.31
N SER A 15 -6.21 13.32 11.93
CA SER A 15 -5.11 13.72 12.81
C SER A 15 -5.09 12.96 14.14
N THR A 16 -6.24 12.65 14.74
CA THR A 16 -6.30 12.00 16.05
C THR A 16 -5.77 10.58 16.00
N LEU A 17 -6.23 9.77 15.01
CA LEU A 17 -5.70 8.41 14.82
C LEU A 17 -4.23 8.45 14.39
N ALA A 18 -3.82 9.41 13.55
CA ALA A 18 -2.41 9.56 13.18
C ALA A 18 -1.51 9.82 14.40
N SER A 19 -1.96 10.68 15.33
CA SER A 19 -1.25 10.94 16.60
C SER A 19 -1.13 9.65 17.44
N VAL A 20 -2.26 8.98 17.69
CA VAL A 20 -2.27 7.74 18.48
C VAL A 20 -1.37 6.68 17.83
N ILE A 21 -1.46 6.46 16.52
CA ILE A 21 -0.68 5.45 15.80
C ILE A 21 0.81 5.76 15.88
N SER A 22 1.21 7.01 15.59
CA SER A 22 2.63 7.40 15.59
C SER A 22 3.25 7.42 16.98
N GLU A 23 2.51 7.87 18.02
CA GLU A 23 2.96 7.86 19.41
C GLU A 23 3.14 6.43 19.97
N ASN A 24 2.42 5.44 19.41
CA ASN A 24 2.56 4.04 19.77
C ASN A 24 3.58 3.27 18.89
N GLY A 25 4.42 3.98 18.14
CA GLY A 25 5.60 3.41 17.49
C GLY A 25 5.31 2.65 16.20
N VAL A 26 4.20 2.93 15.51
CA VAL A 26 3.96 2.42 14.16
C VAL A 26 4.92 3.11 13.20
N ASP A 27 5.67 2.32 12.42
CA ASP A 27 6.75 2.82 11.57
C ASP A 27 6.25 3.58 10.33
N VAL A 28 5.16 3.10 9.73
CA VAL A 28 4.59 3.66 8.49
C VAL A 28 3.10 3.90 8.64
N ILE A 29 2.64 5.09 8.29
CA ILE A 29 1.23 5.41 8.14
C ILE A 29 0.91 5.54 6.64
N LEU A 30 -0.06 4.76 6.16
CA LEU A 30 -0.59 4.87 4.82
C LEU A 30 -1.87 5.72 4.81
N VAL A 31 -1.86 6.80 4.04
CA VAL A 31 -3.10 7.48 3.64
C VAL A 31 -3.55 6.85 2.34
N GLY A 32 -4.41 5.83 2.48
CA GLY A 32 -4.83 4.97 1.37
C GLY A 32 -6.15 5.40 0.74
N ASP A 33 -6.35 5.06 -0.53
CA ASP A 33 -7.64 5.25 -1.22
C ASP A 33 -8.75 4.33 -0.67
N SER A 34 -8.40 3.38 0.21
CA SER A 34 -9.34 2.67 1.08
C SER A 34 -10.23 3.61 1.92
N LEU A 35 -9.83 4.89 2.09
CA LEU A 35 -10.69 5.93 2.67
C LEU A 35 -12.06 6.01 1.98
N GLY A 36 -12.12 5.74 0.68
CA GLY A 36 -13.36 5.70 -0.08
C GLY A 36 -14.35 4.70 0.50
N MET A 37 -13.87 3.57 0.97
CA MET A 37 -14.71 2.52 1.54
C MET A 37 -14.98 2.76 3.02
N VAL A 38 -13.95 2.97 3.83
CA VAL A 38 -14.09 2.97 5.31
C VAL A 38 -14.46 4.34 5.89
N VAL A 39 -14.27 5.44 5.16
CA VAL A 39 -14.58 6.80 5.60
C VAL A 39 -15.76 7.38 4.82
N GLN A 40 -15.76 7.22 3.49
CA GLN A 40 -16.76 7.82 2.61
C GLN A 40 -17.97 6.90 2.34
N GLY A 41 -17.87 5.60 2.66
CA GLY A 41 -18.95 4.62 2.51
C GLY A 41 -19.23 4.20 1.06
N HIS A 42 -18.21 4.29 0.18
CA HIS A 42 -18.30 3.76 -1.18
C HIS A 42 -18.07 2.23 -1.21
N ASP A 43 -18.60 1.56 -2.23
CA ASP A 43 -18.39 0.13 -2.45
C ASP A 43 -16.98 -0.21 -3.00
N SER A 44 -16.18 0.79 -3.36
CA SER A 44 -14.82 0.61 -3.89
C SER A 44 -13.97 1.86 -3.67
N THR A 45 -12.66 1.72 -3.95
CA THR A 45 -11.71 2.85 -3.87
C THR A 45 -11.77 3.79 -5.08
N LEU A 46 -12.42 3.38 -6.19
CA LEU A 46 -12.42 4.09 -7.46
C LEU A 46 -12.95 5.53 -7.43
N PRO A 47 -13.97 5.90 -6.60
CA PRO A 47 -14.48 7.26 -6.54
C PRO A 47 -13.54 8.28 -5.89
N VAL A 48 -12.51 7.84 -5.17
CA VAL A 48 -11.61 8.74 -4.43
C VAL A 48 -10.84 9.64 -5.40
N THR A 49 -10.93 10.94 -5.17
CA THR A 49 -10.21 11.94 -5.94
C THR A 49 -8.89 12.35 -5.30
N MET A 50 -7.97 12.93 -6.10
CA MET A 50 -6.72 13.49 -5.58
C MET A 50 -6.94 14.55 -4.50
N ASP A 51 -7.95 15.41 -4.66
CA ASP A 51 -8.22 16.49 -3.69
C ASP A 51 -8.71 15.93 -2.35
N GLN A 52 -9.53 14.89 -2.38
CA GLN A 52 -9.96 14.18 -1.17
C GLN A 52 -8.77 13.51 -0.48
N LEU A 53 -7.91 12.82 -1.24
CA LEU A 53 -6.74 12.17 -0.67
C LEU A 53 -5.78 13.20 -0.05
N ILE A 54 -5.54 14.32 -0.72
CA ILE A 54 -4.69 15.40 -0.19
C ILE A 54 -5.28 15.98 1.10
N TYR A 55 -6.59 16.20 1.16
CA TYR A 55 -7.25 16.67 2.38
C TYR A 55 -6.97 15.71 3.58
N HIS A 56 -7.18 14.43 3.39
CA HIS A 56 -6.90 13.42 4.43
C HIS A 56 -5.41 13.32 4.76
N LEU A 57 -4.54 13.43 3.75
CA LEU A 57 -3.09 13.46 3.94
C LEU A 57 -2.66 14.63 4.84
N GLU A 58 -3.13 15.84 4.57
CA GLU A 58 -2.84 17.02 5.41
C GLU A 58 -3.32 16.81 6.86
N CYS A 59 -4.49 16.23 7.06
CA CYS A 59 -4.98 15.87 8.39
C CYS A 59 -4.02 14.90 9.09
N VAL A 60 -3.58 13.84 8.41
CA VAL A 60 -2.64 12.85 8.97
C VAL A 60 -1.28 13.47 9.27
N VAL A 61 -0.74 14.29 8.36
CA VAL A 61 0.52 15.02 8.56
C VAL A 61 0.48 15.87 9.83
N ASN A 62 -0.62 16.58 10.04
CA ASN A 62 -0.80 17.43 11.23
C ASN A 62 -0.85 16.64 12.55
N GLY A 63 -1.24 15.37 12.53
CA GLY A 63 -1.28 14.50 13.71
C GLY A 63 -0.03 13.64 13.91
N ASN A 64 0.78 13.48 12.86
CA ASN A 64 1.91 12.54 12.89
C ASN A 64 3.07 13.07 13.73
N SER A 65 3.60 12.22 14.63
CA SER A 65 4.73 12.54 15.52
C SER A 65 6.05 11.85 15.15
N GLY A 66 6.13 11.16 13.98
CA GLY A 66 7.40 10.55 13.56
C GLY A 66 7.31 9.34 12.64
N SER A 67 6.12 8.81 12.35
CA SER A 67 5.97 7.73 11.38
C SER A 67 6.27 8.23 9.96
N HIS A 68 6.78 7.33 9.10
CA HIS A 68 6.89 7.58 7.67
C HIS A 68 5.50 7.65 7.03
N ILE A 69 5.17 8.73 6.34
CA ILE A 69 3.87 8.89 5.70
C ILE A 69 3.96 8.49 4.23
N MET A 70 3.20 7.46 3.87
CA MET A 70 3.00 7.00 2.50
C MET A 70 1.60 7.43 2.03
N ALA A 71 1.48 8.00 0.84
CA ALA A 71 0.20 8.43 0.28
C ALA A 71 -0.11 7.69 -1.02
N ASP A 72 -1.36 7.23 -1.16
CA ASP A 72 -1.82 6.62 -2.41
C ASP A 72 -1.94 7.65 -3.52
N MET A 73 -1.67 7.20 -4.73
CA MET A 73 -2.13 7.86 -5.94
C MET A 73 -3.45 7.19 -6.35
N PRO A 74 -4.61 7.87 -6.24
CA PRO A 74 -5.92 7.31 -6.56
C PRO A 74 -6.02 6.82 -8.01
N PHE A 75 -7.05 6.01 -8.26
CA PHE A 75 -7.35 5.47 -9.59
C PHE A 75 -7.23 6.51 -10.69
N MET A 76 -6.49 6.19 -11.77
CA MET A 76 -6.23 7.02 -12.95
C MET A 76 -5.48 8.35 -12.69
N SER A 77 -5.04 8.63 -11.47
CA SER A 77 -4.28 9.85 -11.17
C SER A 77 -2.83 9.82 -11.70
N TYR A 78 -2.39 8.68 -12.23
CA TYR A 78 -1.08 8.44 -12.86
C TYR A 78 -1.20 7.76 -14.23
N SER A 79 -2.28 8.06 -14.96
CA SER A 79 -2.57 7.45 -16.27
C SER A 79 -1.63 7.91 -17.40
N THR A 80 -0.96 9.05 -17.21
CA THR A 80 0.12 9.55 -18.07
C THR A 80 1.27 10.04 -17.20
N ASP A 81 2.49 10.08 -17.75
CA ASP A 81 3.67 10.52 -16.99
C ASP A 81 3.51 11.93 -16.45
N ASP A 82 3.04 12.88 -17.26
CA ASP A 82 2.85 14.27 -16.83
C ASP A 82 1.84 14.37 -15.68
N LEU A 83 0.71 13.67 -15.79
CA LEU A 83 -0.32 13.67 -14.75
C LEU A 83 0.19 13.01 -13.46
N GLY A 84 0.89 11.88 -13.58
CA GLY A 84 1.47 11.17 -12.45
C GLY A 84 2.51 12.00 -11.72
N LEU A 85 3.42 12.66 -12.43
CA LEU A 85 4.42 13.56 -11.86
C LEU A 85 3.78 14.76 -11.15
N GLU A 86 2.78 15.39 -11.76
CA GLU A 86 2.08 16.52 -11.14
C GLU A 86 1.33 16.10 -9.87
N ASN A 87 0.62 14.97 -9.89
CA ASN A 87 -0.10 14.47 -8.72
C ASN A 87 0.84 13.99 -7.61
N ALA A 88 1.92 13.29 -7.94
CA ALA A 88 2.94 12.91 -6.95
C ALA A 88 3.59 14.14 -6.30
N LYS A 89 3.91 15.18 -7.09
CA LYS A 89 4.39 16.46 -6.57
C LYS A 89 3.42 17.06 -5.54
N ARG A 90 2.12 17.07 -5.83
CA ARG A 90 1.08 17.57 -4.91
C ARG A 90 1.06 16.79 -3.58
N LEU A 91 1.18 15.46 -3.63
CA LEU A 91 1.25 14.61 -2.44
C LEU A 91 2.51 14.90 -1.61
N MET A 92 3.68 15.00 -2.25
CA MET A 92 4.92 15.34 -1.55
C MET A 92 4.86 16.74 -0.92
N GLN A 93 4.27 17.73 -1.60
CA GLN A 93 4.08 19.07 -1.08
C GLN A 93 3.09 19.11 0.09
N ALA A 94 2.10 18.20 0.12
CA ALA A 94 1.17 18.06 1.23
C ALA A 94 1.77 17.30 2.44
N GLY A 95 3.03 16.83 2.33
CA GLY A 95 3.77 16.24 3.45
C GLY A 95 3.97 14.72 3.40
N ALA A 96 3.64 14.04 2.29
CA ALA A 96 4.00 12.65 2.10
C ALA A 96 5.53 12.46 2.03
N ASN A 97 6.03 11.34 2.55
CA ASN A 97 7.42 10.94 2.40
C ASN A 97 7.64 9.98 1.21
N SER A 98 6.58 9.33 0.77
CA SER A 98 6.56 8.45 -0.41
C SER A 98 5.16 8.37 -1.01
N VAL A 99 5.06 7.93 -2.26
CA VAL A 99 3.78 7.68 -2.92
C VAL A 99 3.60 6.18 -3.20
N LYS A 100 2.34 5.70 -3.20
CA LYS A 100 2.00 4.32 -3.60
C LYS A 100 1.26 4.34 -4.93
N ILE A 101 1.64 3.45 -5.84
CA ILE A 101 0.99 3.22 -7.14
C ILE A 101 0.71 1.74 -7.34
N GLU A 102 -0.41 1.40 -7.97
CA GLU A 102 -0.85 0.02 -8.16
C GLU A 102 -0.61 -0.48 -9.58
N GLY A 103 0.00 -1.66 -9.68
CA GLY A 103 0.19 -2.34 -10.96
C GLY A 103 1.39 -3.27 -10.97
N GLY A 104 1.53 -4.00 -12.09
CA GLY A 104 2.71 -4.81 -12.37
C GLY A 104 3.73 -4.04 -13.22
N GLU A 105 4.40 -4.74 -14.14
CA GLU A 105 5.46 -4.17 -14.98
C GLU A 105 5.04 -2.89 -15.75
N TRP A 106 3.75 -2.74 -16.08
CA TRP A 106 3.24 -1.59 -16.83
C TRP A 106 3.38 -0.24 -16.11
N ILE A 107 3.56 -0.23 -14.78
CA ILE A 107 3.84 1.01 -14.02
C ILE A 107 5.34 1.30 -13.90
N SER A 108 6.23 0.50 -14.47
CA SER A 108 7.69 0.65 -14.32
C SER A 108 8.18 2.02 -14.82
N ASN A 109 7.66 2.49 -15.95
CA ASN A 109 8.04 3.81 -16.48
C ASN A 109 7.67 4.93 -15.50
N MET A 110 6.47 4.86 -14.91
CA MET A 110 6.03 5.83 -13.89
C MET A 110 6.90 5.75 -12.64
N ALA A 111 7.18 4.54 -12.14
CA ALA A 111 8.04 4.34 -10.98
C ALA A 111 9.43 4.92 -11.21
N GLN A 112 10.01 4.70 -12.38
CA GLN A 112 11.30 5.28 -12.76
C GLN A 112 11.24 6.80 -12.87
N ALA A 113 10.23 7.35 -13.54
CA ALA A 113 10.07 8.79 -13.71
C ALA A 113 9.95 9.53 -12.36
N LEU A 114 9.26 8.95 -11.40
CA LEU A 114 9.14 9.46 -10.03
C LEU A 114 10.47 9.33 -9.27
N SER A 115 11.08 8.14 -9.30
CA SER A 115 12.35 7.86 -8.62
C SER A 115 13.49 8.74 -9.11
N ASP A 116 13.62 8.95 -10.43
CA ASP A 116 14.63 9.84 -11.04
C ASP A 116 14.51 11.31 -10.58
N ARG A 117 13.32 11.68 -10.09
CA ARG A 117 13.04 13.02 -9.54
C ARG A 117 13.05 13.08 -8.01
N GLY A 118 13.53 12.01 -7.38
CA GLY A 118 13.67 11.94 -5.92
C GLY A 118 12.38 11.68 -5.16
N ILE A 119 11.33 11.18 -5.82
CA ILE A 119 10.08 10.78 -5.17
C ILE A 119 10.14 9.27 -4.90
N PRO A 120 10.21 8.82 -3.62
CA PRO A 120 10.20 7.40 -3.31
C PRO A 120 8.86 6.76 -3.65
N VAL A 121 8.90 5.58 -4.30
CA VAL A 121 7.71 4.87 -4.76
C VAL A 121 7.56 3.55 -4.03
N CYS A 122 6.36 3.28 -3.50
CA CYS A 122 5.90 1.96 -3.13
C CYS A 122 5.06 1.40 -4.28
N ALA A 123 5.52 0.33 -4.91
CA ALA A 123 4.74 -0.37 -5.93
C ALA A 123 3.82 -1.40 -5.26
N HIS A 124 2.52 -1.40 -5.60
CA HIS A 124 1.53 -2.30 -5.03
C HIS A 124 1.09 -3.35 -6.04
N MET A 125 1.31 -4.62 -5.70
CA MET A 125 1.07 -5.78 -6.55
C MET A 125 0.20 -6.83 -5.83
N GLY A 126 -0.20 -7.85 -6.58
CA GLY A 126 -1.11 -8.89 -6.12
C GLY A 126 -2.55 -8.50 -6.41
N LEU A 127 -3.41 -8.51 -5.40
CA LEU A 127 -4.71 -7.87 -5.48
C LEU A 127 -4.51 -6.36 -5.49
N THR A 128 -5.00 -5.70 -6.52
CA THR A 128 -4.95 -4.24 -6.67
C THR A 128 -6.39 -3.71 -6.69
N PRO A 129 -6.87 -3.06 -5.61
CA PRO A 129 -8.25 -2.56 -5.51
C PRO A 129 -8.67 -1.65 -6.66
N GLN A 130 -7.74 -0.84 -7.18
CA GLN A 130 -8.01 0.02 -8.33
C GLN A 130 -8.30 -0.74 -9.63
N THR A 131 -7.91 -2.01 -9.72
CA THR A 131 -8.20 -2.88 -10.87
C THR A 131 -9.24 -3.96 -10.58
N ILE A 132 -10.02 -3.81 -9.51
CA ILE A 132 -10.98 -4.81 -9.02
C ILE A 132 -11.95 -5.29 -10.09
N ASN A 133 -12.43 -4.38 -10.95
CA ASN A 133 -13.33 -4.69 -12.05
C ASN A 133 -12.68 -5.60 -13.11
N ARG A 134 -11.37 -5.53 -13.30
CA ARG A 134 -10.62 -6.41 -14.20
C ARG A 134 -10.32 -7.75 -13.57
N ILE A 135 -10.04 -7.78 -12.27
CA ILE A 135 -9.73 -9.00 -11.52
C ILE A 135 -10.98 -9.81 -11.25
N GLY A 136 -12.15 -9.17 -11.17
CA GLY A 136 -13.45 -9.83 -10.97
C GLY A 136 -13.75 -10.15 -9.50
N GLY A 137 -13.12 -9.46 -8.54
CA GLY A 137 -13.37 -9.61 -7.11
C GLY A 137 -12.09 -9.79 -6.28
N HIS A 138 -12.26 -9.96 -4.96
CA HIS A 138 -11.18 -10.14 -4.00
C HIS A 138 -10.66 -11.59 -4.02
N HIS A 139 -9.83 -11.92 -4.99
CA HIS A 139 -9.26 -13.25 -5.15
C HIS A 139 -7.75 -13.25 -4.89
N VAL A 140 -7.26 -14.33 -4.26
CA VAL A 140 -5.81 -14.54 -4.06
C VAL A 140 -5.12 -14.64 -5.42
N GLN A 141 -4.11 -13.80 -5.62
CA GLN A 141 -3.32 -13.71 -6.85
C GLN A 141 -2.06 -14.58 -6.77
N GLY A 142 -1.66 -15.21 -7.88
CA GLY A 142 -0.42 -16.00 -7.91
C GLY A 142 -0.56 -17.43 -7.37
N ARG A 143 -1.75 -18.04 -7.39
CA ARG A 143 -1.94 -19.47 -7.07
C ARG A 143 -1.45 -20.38 -8.18
N ASP A 144 -1.60 -19.96 -9.43
CA ASP A 144 -1.17 -20.67 -10.62
C ASP A 144 0.34 -20.46 -10.83
N PRO A 145 1.12 -21.49 -11.20
CA PRO A 145 2.55 -21.38 -11.43
C PRO A 145 2.94 -20.30 -12.44
N SER A 146 2.17 -20.10 -13.51
CA SER A 146 2.46 -19.08 -14.51
C SER A 146 2.22 -17.66 -13.97
N GLN A 147 1.18 -17.47 -13.15
CA GLN A 147 0.92 -16.23 -12.45
C GLN A 147 2.00 -15.93 -11.41
N LYS A 148 2.45 -16.97 -10.68
CA LYS A 148 3.53 -16.86 -9.70
C LYS A 148 4.80 -16.33 -10.35
N GLU A 149 5.26 -16.95 -11.43
CA GLU A 149 6.45 -16.53 -12.17
C GLU A 149 6.31 -15.10 -12.69
N LYS A 150 5.15 -14.76 -13.23
CA LYS A 150 4.85 -13.40 -13.70
C LYS A 150 4.99 -12.38 -12.57
N ILE A 151 4.37 -12.59 -11.41
CA ILE A 151 4.43 -11.65 -10.27
C ILE A 151 5.88 -11.47 -9.78
N ILE A 152 6.68 -12.54 -9.74
CA ILE A 152 8.11 -12.45 -9.38
C ILE A 152 8.87 -11.57 -10.38
N ASN A 153 8.68 -11.82 -11.67
CA ASN A 153 9.36 -11.05 -12.72
C ASN A 153 8.96 -9.57 -12.71
N GLU A 154 7.68 -9.28 -12.52
CA GLU A 154 7.15 -7.91 -12.37
C GLU A 154 7.73 -7.21 -11.14
N ALA A 155 7.83 -7.89 -10.00
CA ALA A 155 8.44 -7.34 -8.79
C ALA A 155 9.91 -6.97 -9.00
N ILE A 156 10.67 -7.82 -9.68
CA ILE A 156 12.07 -7.55 -10.05
C ILE A 156 12.16 -6.36 -11.03
N ALA A 157 11.24 -6.25 -11.98
CA ALA A 157 11.21 -5.13 -12.93
C ALA A 157 10.94 -3.80 -12.21
N LEU A 158 10.02 -3.79 -11.25
CA LEU A 158 9.69 -2.60 -10.45
C LEU A 158 10.86 -2.17 -9.54
N GLU A 159 11.56 -3.10 -8.90
CA GLU A 159 12.79 -2.78 -8.17
C GLU A 159 13.85 -2.15 -9.10
N LYS A 160 14.06 -2.71 -10.30
CA LYS A 160 14.99 -2.16 -11.30
C LYS A 160 14.56 -0.78 -11.79
N ALA A 161 13.28 -0.52 -11.86
CA ALA A 161 12.71 0.78 -12.20
C ALA A 161 12.82 1.82 -11.07
N GLY A 162 13.41 1.47 -9.92
CA GLY A 162 13.68 2.39 -8.83
C GLY A 162 12.58 2.45 -7.76
N ALA A 163 11.66 1.49 -7.72
CA ALA A 163 10.75 1.36 -6.58
C ALA A 163 11.56 1.24 -5.28
N ALA A 164 11.18 2.01 -4.27
CA ALA A 164 11.83 2.03 -2.97
C ALA A 164 11.26 0.98 -2.01
N MET A 165 10.02 0.55 -2.23
CA MET A 165 9.30 -0.46 -1.46
C MET A 165 8.36 -1.23 -2.39
N LEU A 166 7.98 -2.45 -1.99
CA LEU A 166 6.94 -3.23 -2.63
C LEU A 166 5.85 -3.58 -1.61
N LEU A 167 4.58 -3.44 -1.98
CA LEU A 167 3.44 -3.95 -1.22
C LEU A 167 2.84 -5.13 -1.98
N LEU A 168 2.62 -6.24 -1.27
CA LEU A 168 1.97 -7.45 -1.77
C LEU A 168 0.65 -7.66 -1.06
N GLU A 169 -0.45 -7.69 -1.80
CA GLU A 169 -1.78 -7.93 -1.26
C GLU A 169 -2.36 -9.25 -1.77
N CYS A 170 -2.92 -10.05 -0.85
CA CYS A 170 -3.64 -11.28 -1.14
C CYS A 170 -2.88 -12.22 -2.10
N VAL A 171 -1.64 -12.57 -1.75
CA VAL A 171 -0.81 -13.56 -2.45
C VAL A 171 -0.48 -14.73 -1.53
N PRO A 172 -0.19 -15.95 -2.05
CA PRO A 172 0.28 -17.06 -1.23
C PRO A 172 1.54 -16.72 -0.44
N GLY A 173 1.60 -17.16 0.83
CA GLY A 173 2.72 -16.85 1.72
C GLY A 173 4.09 -17.36 1.25
N ASP A 174 4.13 -18.47 0.49
CA ASP A 174 5.34 -18.98 -0.15
C ASP A 174 5.82 -18.09 -1.30
N LEU A 175 4.89 -17.53 -2.09
CA LEU A 175 5.20 -16.54 -3.12
C LEU A 175 5.74 -15.25 -2.50
N ALA A 176 5.08 -14.74 -1.45
CA ALA A 176 5.55 -13.55 -0.74
C ALA A 176 6.95 -13.76 -0.14
N LYS A 177 7.22 -14.95 0.43
CA LYS A 177 8.54 -15.33 0.95
C LYS A 177 9.61 -15.30 -0.14
N GLU A 178 9.30 -15.87 -1.30
CA GLU A 178 10.23 -15.92 -2.45
C GLU A 178 10.55 -14.51 -2.95
N ILE A 179 9.53 -13.66 -3.16
CA ILE A 179 9.71 -12.26 -3.57
C ILE A 179 10.52 -11.50 -2.52
N THR A 180 10.17 -11.64 -1.24
CA THR A 180 10.88 -10.95 -0.15
C THR A 180 12.35 -11.31 -0.09
N SER A 181 12.70 -12.58 -0.34
CA SER A 181 14.11 -13.03 -0.36
C SER A 181 14.86 -12.60 -1.62
N THR A 182 14.15 -12.38 -2.72
CA THR A 182 14.74 -12.01 -4.03
C THR A 182 15.06 -10.52 -4.10
N LEU A 183 14.16 -9.67 -3.59
CA LEU A 183 14.32 -8.22 -3.67
C LEU A 183 15.27 -7.68 -2.59
N LYS A 184 15.92 -6.56 -2.91
CA LYS A 184 16.75 -5.79 -1.98
C LYS A 184 15.97 -4.69 -1.26
N ILE A 185 14.84 -4.25 -1.82
CA ILE A 185 13.93 -3.28 -1.23
C ILE A 185 13.02 -3.95 -0.20
N PRO A 186 12.50 -3.21 0.80
CA PRO A 186 11.53 -3.74 1.75
C PRO A 186 10.24 -4.18 1.08
N VAL A 187 9.68 -5.30 1.55
CA VAL A 187 8.40 -5.85 1.10
C VAL A 187 7.40 -5.77 2.24
N ILE A 188 6.27 -5.13 2.01
CA ILE A 188 5.14 -5.01 2.93
C ILE A 188 4.07 -6.02 2.50
N GLY A 189 3.43 -6.70 3.44
CA GLY A 189 2.37 -7.68 3.16
C GLY A 189 1.03 -7.30 3.78
N ILE A 190 -0.04 -7.62 3.07
CA ILE A 190 -1.41 -7.70 3.60
C ILE A 190 -2.08 -8.94 3.00
N GLY A 191 -2.49 -9.88 3.87
CA GLY A 191 -2.97 -11.17 3.37
C GLY A 191 -1.91 -11.94 2.54
N ALA A 192 -0.63 -11.77 2.87
CA ALA A 192 0.51 -12.33 2.15
C ALA A 192 1.39 -13.24 3.04
N GLY A 193 0.91 -13.62 4.23
CA GLY A 193 1.64 -14.43 5.20
C GLY A 193 2.71 -13.63 5.96
N ILE A 194 3.45 -14.31 6.83
CA ILE A 194 4.35 -13.71 7.84
C ILE A 194 5.77 -13.40 7.35
N HIS A 195 6.09 -13.72 6.10
CA HIS A 195 7.48 -13.70 5.62
C HIS A 195 7.95 -12.37 5.03
N THR A 196 7.06 -11.41 4.86
CA THR A 196 7.39 -10.05 4.39
C THR A 196 8.15 -9.25 5.45
N ASP A 197 8.86 -8.19 5.05
CA ASP A 197 9.63 -7.35 5.97
C ASP A 197 8.74 -6.48 6.86
N GLY A 198 7.59 -6.04 6.34
CA GLY A 198 6.56 -5.30 7.08
C GLY A 198 5.17 -5.88 6.86
N GLN A 199 4.23 -5.52 7.74
CA GLN A 199 2.80 -5.87 7.62
C GLN A 199 1.97 -4.60 7.67
N ILE A 200 0.97 -4.51 6.80
CA ILE A 200 0.02 -3.40 6.81
C ILE A 200 -1.40 -3.90 7.06
N MET A 201 -2.17 -3.10 7.79
CA MET A 201 -3.59 -3.30 8.01
C MET A 201 -4.37 -2.00 7.86
N VAL A 202 -5.62 -2.11 7.45
CA VAL A 202 -6.58 -1.00 7.53
C VAL A 202 -6.96 -0.82 9.00
N VAL A 203 -6.75 0.39 9.55
CA VAL A 203 -6.97 0.65 10.97
C VAL A 203 -8.41 0.36 11.41
N HIS A 204 -9.41 0.62 10.54
CA HIS A 204 -10.82 0.34 10.82
C HIS A 204 -11.07 -1.16 11.01
N ASP A 205 -10.41 -1.99 10.21
CA ASP A 205 -10.51 -3.45 10.32
C ASP A 205 -9.82 -3.94 11.60
N LEU A 206 -8.63 -3.41 11.90
CA LEU A 206 -7.90 -3.74 13.14
C LEU A 206 -8.69 -3.41 14.40
N LEU A 207 -9.40 -2.27 14.40
CA LEU A 207 -10.20 -1.82 15.55
C LEU A 207 -11.62 -2.40 15.57
N GLY A 208 -12.03 -3.17 14.55
CA GLY A 208 -13.37 -3.73 14.43
C GLY A 208 -14.47 -2.67 14.28
N ILE A 209 -14.14 -1.51 13.70
CA ILE A 209 -15.08 -0.40 13.48
C ILE A 209 -15.45 -0.23 11.98
N SER A 210 -15.03 -1.16 11.14
CA SER A 210 -15.40 -1.20 9.73
C SER A 210 -16.88 -1.56 9.58
N CYS A 211 -17.57 -0.89 8.64
CA CYS A 211 -18.92 -1.28 8.23
C CYS A 211 -18.93 -2.48 7.26
N LEU A 212 -17.76 -2.95 6.85
CA LEU A 212 -17.56 -4.08 5.96
C LEU A 212 -17.42 -5.37 6.78
N ASP A 213 -17.63 -6.52 6.13
CA ASP A 213 -17.33 -7.81 6.73
C ASP A 213 -15.85 -7.87 7.16
N THR A 214 -15.60 -8.37 8.36
CA THR A 214 -14.24 -8.50 8.89
C THR A 214 -13.41 -9.39 7.94
N PRO A 215 -12.27 -8.90 7.43
CA PRO A 215 -11.41 -9.71 6.57
C PRO A 215 -10.94 -10.99 7.27
N CYS A 216 -10.96 -12.12 6.57
CA CYS A 216 -10.57 -13.42 7.14
C CYS A 216 -9.11 -13.45 7.69
N LEU A 217 -8.26 -12.53 7.25
CA LEU A 217 -6.90 -12.38 7.80
C LEU A 217 -6.88 -11.93 9.28
N LEU A 218 -8.00 -11.37 9.78
CA LEU A 218 -8.16 -10.98 11.19
C LEU A 218 -8.72 -12.09 12.08
N TYR A 219 -9.33 -13.14 11.50
CA TYR A 219 -9.79 -14.30 12.27
C TYR A 219 -8.65 -15.08 12.94
N THR A 220 -7.42 -14.89 12.47
CA THR A 220 -6.23 -15.54 13.05
C THR A 220 -5.65 -14.79 14.26
N SER A 221 -6.08 -13.55 14.53
CA SER A 221 -5.65 -12.81 15.72
C SER A 221 -6.35 -13.32 16.98
N ASP A 222 -7.60 -13.79 16.86
CA ASP A 222 -8.34 -14.39 18.00
C ASP A 222 -7.82 -15.78 18.38
N ALA A 223 -7.14 -16.48 17.48
CA ALA A 223 -6.55 -17.79 17.74
C ALA A 223 -5.18 -17.71 18.47
N ALA A 224 -4.64 -16.51 18.70
CA ALA A 224 -3.39 -16.31 19.41
C ALA A 224 -3.60 -16.13 20.93
N ASP A 225 -4.85 -15.97 21.36
CA ASP A 225 -5.23 -15.81 22.77
C ASP A 225 -5.70 -17.14 23.43
N GLU A 226 -5.69 -18.26 22.69
CA GLU A 226 -5.86 -19.61 23.17
C GLU A 226 -4.48 -20.34 23.27
#